data_0a92de0c960de13875d12c04cdb891fc
#
_entry.id   0a92de0c960de13875d12c04cdb891fc
#
_cell.length_a   1.000
_cell.length_b   1.000
_cell.length_c   1.000
_cell.angle_alpha   90.00
_cell.angle_beta   90.00
_cell.angle_gamma   90.00
#
_symmetry.space_group_name_H-M   'P 1'
#
loop_
_entity.id
_entity.type
_entity.pdbx_description
1 polymer ?
#
loop_
_entity_poly.entity_id
_entity_poly.type
_entity_poly.pdbx_seq_one_letter_code
_entity_poly.pdbx_strand_id
1 'polypeptide(L)'
;MKKILLILGISISCLVQATENFYPSTAPKFEVPEIGSGVGLIDQQKEKMIGEKVYRQVQHQMPIVQDPWLEDQFMLVFSKILSQTQVGTPIGLVIVKDPQINAFAVPGGLFALNTGMVTSSKSMDEVVGVMAHEIAHVTQRHYSRSQEAFKGQGLLALAGIIVGAAIASQADGDVGTAVMLGTQAALLDKQLSYSRNQEREADRIGMQFMYGAGYNPQSMADFFETMHRSTSRLSFLPDFWFTHPLTTERMSEARLRAQQFPRVPFNQHQQDFEIIKWYTAAISDQATQQQLDNLVQQKSYAGLLAASAYHLKQGDYGKSQNYLNAASAIDADHSLLHLLQADIYLGQNKLEDAYNAVISKQRIMPENRALGYKLAEVYIRQNKGKDAESLINRFVSKNKMDVLGWQLLQQAANLDKNNPMRTVNVLRYRSEAQYWSGDEENAIKSLLHAQRLAKENNAMSSRIEARLKVMQDEQKMRI
;
A
#
# COMPACT_ATOMS: atom_id res chain seq x y z
N MET A 1 -62.82 17.65 47.90
CA MET A 1 -61.55 18.39 47.67
C MET A 1 -60.45 17.41 47.44
N LYS A 2 -60.15 17.09 46.15
CA LYS A 2 -59.04 16.20 45.72
C LYS A 2 -57.93 17.07 45.16
N LYS A 3 -56.78 17.07 45.84
CA LYS A 3 -55.56 17.70 45.38
C LYS A 3 -54.88 16.80 44.32
N ILE A 4 -54.76 17.28 43.10
CA ILE A 4 -54.02 16.64 42.04
C ILE A 4 -52.55 17.13 42.15
N LEU A 5 -51.65 16.18 42.39
CA LEU A 5 -50.21 16.41 42.42
C LEU A 5 -49.69 16.26 40.99
N LEU A 6 -49.22 17.35 40.41
CA LEU A 6 -48.58 17.37 39.06
C LEU A 6 -47.09 17.06 39.24
N ILE A 7 -46.67 15.89 38.84
CA ILE A 7 -45.23 15.54 38.81
C ILE A 7 -44.66 16.03 37.45
N LEU A 8 -43.87 17.06 37.53
CA LEU A 8 -43.08 17.57 36.38
C LEU A 8 -41.85 16.67 36.22
N GLY A 9 -41.87 15.80 35.22
CA GLY A 9 -40.71 15.03 34.80
C GLY A 9 -39.73 15.91 34.07
N ILE A 10 -38.60 16.22 34.69
CA ILE A 10 -37.46 16.88 34.03
C ILE A 10 -36.66 15.80 33.33
N SER A 11 -36.82 15.74 32.01
CA SER A 11 -35.96 14.93 31.14
C SER A 11 -34.62 15.65 31.03
N ILE A 12 -33.60 15.17 31.72
CA ILE A 12 -32.22 15.60 31.53
C ILE A 12 -31.73 14.90 30.26
N SER A 13 -31.78 15.60 29.14
CA SER A 13 -31.05 15.22 27.92
C SER A 13 -29.58 15.46 28.18
N CYS A 14 -28.82 14.41 28.44
CA CYS A 14 -27.36 14.49 28.33
C CYS A 14 -26.99 14.75 26.90
N LEU A 15 -26.77 16.02 26.53
CA LEU A 15 -26.00 16.42 25.41
C LEU A 15 -24.56 15.97 25.68
N VAL A 16 -24.16 14.84 25.09
CA VAL A 16 -22.76 14.52 24.91
C VAL A 16 -22.24 15.54 23.90
N GLN A 17 -21.72 16.65 24.40
CA GLN A 17 -20.85 17.52 23.60
C GLN A 17 -19.61 16.69 23.29
N ALA A 18 -19.53 16.19 22.06
CA ALA A 18 -18.25 15.84 21.48
C ALA A 18 -17.40 17.12 21.53
N THR A 19 -16.48 17.17 22.49
CA THR A 19 -15.41 18.16 22.48
C THR A 19 -14.54 17.83 21.29
N GLU A 20 -14.90 18.39 20.12
CA GLU A 20 -13.91 18.62 19.07
C GLU A 20 -12.80 19.42 19.75
N ASN A 21 -11.68 18.76 20.02
CA ASN A 21 -10.44 19.43 20.35
C ASN A 21 -10.01 20.22 19.11
N PHE A 22 -10.60 21.36 18.95
CA PHE A 22 -10.08 22.41 18.08
C PHE A 22 -8.73 22.84 18.69
N TYR A 23 -7.65 22.17 18.33
CA TYR A 23 -6.35 22.80 18.35
C TYR A 23 -6.41 23.90 17.28
N PRO A 24 -6.35 25.18 17.65
CA PRO A 24 -6.17 26.20 16.64
C PRO A 24 -4.88 25.83 15.90
N SER A 25 -4.97 25.51 14.64
CA SER A 25 -3.82 25.32 13.77
C SER A 25 -3.10 26.67 13.66
N THR A 26 -2.22 26.94 14.60
CA THR A 26 -1.26 28.06 14.53
C THR A 26 -0.06 27.68 13.66
N ALA A 27 -0.09 26.52 13.02
CA ALA A 27 0.87 26.19 11.98
C ALA A 27 0.72 27.23 10.86
N PRO A 28 1.79 27.91 10.46
CA PRO A 28 1.75 28.78 9.31
C PRO A 28 1.22 27.94 8.14
N LYS A 29 0.11 28.36 7.53
CA LYS A 29 -0.36 27.79 6.28
C LYS A 29 0.70 28.12 5.24
N PHE A 30 1.62 27.19 5.03
CA PHE A 30 2.53 27.29 3.89
C PHE A 30 1.67 27.02 2.65
N GLU A 31 1.34 28.07 1.94
CA GLU A 31 0.81 27.93 0.59
C GLU A 31 1.92 27.29 -0.23
N VAL A 32 1.76 26.02 -0.54
CA VAL A 32 2.62 25.33 -1.52
C VAL A 32 2.34 26.02 -2.85
N PRO A 33 3.32 26.66 -3.49
CA PRO A 33 3.08 27.33 -4.76
C PRO A 33 2.52 26.33 -5.75
N GLU A 34 1.34 26.61 -6.32
CA GLU A 34 0.87 25.89 -7.50
C GLU A 34 1.80 26.21 -8.66
N ILE A 35 2.76 25.35 -8.93
CA ILE A 35 3.56 25.45 -10.14
C ILE A 35 2.74 24.83 -11.26
N GLY A 36 2.00 25.71 -11.96
CA GLY A 36 1.41 25.41 -13.25
C GLY A 36 -0.01 24.86 -13.23
N SER A 37 -1.00 25.75 -13.10
CA SER A 37 -2.28 25.62 -13.81
C SER A 37 -2.11 25.86 -15.33
N GLY A 38 -0.90 26.07 -15.81
CA GLY A 38 -0.53 26.23 -17.20
C GLY A 38 -0.37 24.87 -17.84
N VAL A 39 -1.32 24.53 -18.72
CA VAL A 39 -1.20 23.62 -19.87
C VAL A 39 -0.06 22.59 -19.74
N GLY A 40 -0.16 21.70 -18.76
CA GLY A 40 0.64 20.49 -18.76
C GLY A 40 0.20 19.67 -19.98
N LEU A 41 1.13 19.32 -20.86
CA LEU A 41 0.90 18.58 -22.11
C LEU A 41 0.19 17.22 -21.93
N ILE A 42 -0.19 16.86 -20.71
CA ILE A 42 -0.83 15.60 -20.39
C ILE A 42 -2.05 15.88 -19.50
N ASP A 43 -3.21 15.55 -20.04
CA ASP A 43 -4.48 15.53 -19.35
C ASP A 43 -4.42 14.58 -18.13
N GLN A 44 -4.99 14.98 -16.99
CA GLN A 44 -5.07 14.16 -15.77
C GLN A 44 -5.64 12.75 -16.03
N GLN A 45 -6.56 12.64 -16.98
CA GLN A 45 -7.12 11.35 -17.39
C GLN A 45 -6.05 10.47 -18.03
N LYS A 46 -5.18 11.05 -18.85
CA LYS A 46 -4.08 10.33 -19.48
C LYS A 46 -3.01 9.91 -18.45
N GLU A 47 -2.69 10.77 -17.48
CA GLU A 47 -1.80 10.41 -16.37
C GLU A 47 -2.36 9.23 -15.56
N LYS A 48 -3.67 9.23 -15.27
CA LYS A 48 -4.33 8.11 -14.60
C LYS A 48 -4.23 6.81 -15.39
N MET A 49 -4.50 6.85 -16.68
CA MET A 49 -4.39 5.66 -17.56
C MET A 49 -2.95 5.12 -17.58
N ILE A 50 -1.95 5.99 -17.60
CA ILE A 50 -0.53 5.61 -17.51
C ILE A 50 -0.26 4.92 -16.18
N GLY A 51 -0.67 5.52 -15.07
CA GLY A 51 -0.47 4.94 -13.75
C GLY A 51 -1.15 3.57 -13.59
N GLU A 52 -2.37 3.39 -14.11
CA GLU A 52 -3.06 2.10 -14.10
C GLU A 52 -2.31 1.05 -14.95
N LYS A 53 -1.74 1.45 -16.08
CA LYS A 53 -0.91 0.57 -16.91
C LYS A 53 0.38 0.18 -16.19
N VAL A 54 1.07 1.14 -15.58
CA VAL A 54 2.27 0.88 -14.78
C VAL A 54 1.94 0.02 -13.56
N TYR A 55 0.80 0.24 -12.90
CA TYR A 55 0.36 -0.62 -11.81
C TYR A 55 0.28 -2.09 -12.24
N ARG A 56 -0.34 -2.38 -13.40
CA ARG A 56 -0.43 -3.74 -13.93
C ARG A 56 0.95 -4.33 -14.24
N GLN A 57 1.89 -3.53 -14.75
CA GLN A 57 3.26 -4.00 -14.98
C GLN A 57 3.99 -4.32 -13.67
N VAL A 58 3.89 -3.45 -12.67
CA VAL A 58 4.47 -3.68 -11.35
C VAL A 58 3.90 -4.96 -10.74
N GLN A 59 2.57 -5.14 -10.79
CA GLN A 59 1.92 -6.36 -10.30
C GLN A 59 2.38 -7.63 -11.03
N HIS A 60 2.73 -7.51 -12.31
CA HIS A 60 3.15 -8.66 -13.13
C HIS A 60 4.64 -9.01 -12.95
N GLN A 61 5.47 -8.01 -12.78
CA GLN A 61 6.92 -8.15 -12.88
C GLN A 61 7.64 -8.13 -11.54
N MET A 62 6.99 -7.61 -10.49
CA MET A 62 7.60 -7.50 -9.16
C MET A 62 6.92 -8.46 -8.15
N PRO A 63 7.67 -8.97 -7.17
CA PRO A 63 7.11 -9.77 -6.10
C PRO A 63 6.31 -8.89 -5.13
N ILE A 64 5.01 -8.80 -5.32
CA ILE A 64 4.13 -7.95 -4.50
C ILE A 64 3.70 -8.70 -3.24
N VAL A 65 3.76 -8.01 -2.10
CA VAL A 65 3.16 -8.46 -0.83
C VAL A 65 1.66 -8.21 -0.91
N GLN A 66 0.88 -9.29 -1.03
CA GLN A 66 -0.59 -9.25 -0.98
C GLN A 66 -1.06 -9.49 0.45
N ASP A 67 -0.94 -8.49 1.30
CA ASP A 67 -1.40 -8.52 2.67
C ASP A 67 -2.32 -7.33 2.96
N PRO A 68 -3.65 -7.54 3.02
CA PRO A 68 -4.61 -6.44 3.19
C PRO A 68 -4.40 -5.64 4.48
N TRP A 69 -3.93 -6.27 5.56
CA TRP A 69 -3.69 -5.57 6.81
C TRP A 69 -2.52 -4.59 6.66
N LEU A 70 -1.40 -5.07 6.11
CA LEU A 70 -0.20 -4.25 5.91
C LEU A 70 -0.45 -3.12 4.89
N GLU A 71 -1.11 -3.43 3.80
CA GLU A 71 -1.50 -2.44 2.79
C GLU A 71 -2.37 -1.33 3.40
N ASP A 72 -3.36 -1.69 4.23
CA ASP A 72 -4.25 -0.73 4.88
C ASP A 72 -3.51 0.17 5.88
N GLN A 73 -2.49 -0.35 6.61
CA GLN A 73 -1.64 0.47 7.49
C GLN A 73 -0.91 1.56 6.69
N PHE A 74 -0.27 1.20 5.59
CA PHE A 74 0.44 2.18 4.76
C PHE A 74 -0.51 3.12 4.01
N MET A 75 -1.69 2.65 3.60
CA MET A 75 -2.71 3.51 2.99
C MET A 75 -3.24 4.57 3.96
N LEU A 76 -3.37 4.26 5.27
CA LEU A 76 -3.72 5.25 6.28
C LEU A 76 -2.67 6.36 6.38
N VAL A 77 -1.40 5.98 6.47
CA VAL A 77 -0.27 6.92 6.51
C VAL A 77 -0.24 7.77 5.23
N PHE A 78 -0.33 7.12 4.10
CA PHE A 78 -0.34 7.74 2.78
C PHE A 78 -1.48 8.75 2.62
N SER A 79 -2.69 8.39 3.05
CA SER A 79 -3.86 9.28 3.01
C SER A 79 -3.68 10.52 3.88
N LYS A 80 -3.03 10.39 5.05
CA LYS A 80 -2.71 11.56 5.90
C LYS A 80 -1.76 12.53 5.22
N ILE A 81 -0.75 12.02 4.51
CA ILE A 81 0.20 12.87 3.76
C ILE A 81 -0.52 13.52 2.58
N LEU A 82 -1.32 12.76 1.84
CA LEU A 82 -2.08 13.26 0.69
C LEU A 82 -3.09 14.35 1.08
N SER A 83 -3.68 14.29 2.28
CA SER A 83 -4.59 15.33 2.78
C SER A 83 -3.93 16.71 2.92
N GLN A 84 -2.59 16.77 2.89
CA GLN A 84 -1.80 18.00 2.89
C GLN A 84 -1.51 18.51 1.47
N THR A 85 -2.01 17.83 0.45
CA THR A 85 -1.74 18.13 -0.96
C THR A 85 -3.04 18.45 -1.70
N GLN A 86 -2.91 19.04 -2.88
CA GLN A 86 -4.04 19.25 -3.80
C GLN A 86 -4.10 18.17 -4.89
N VAL A 87 -3.30 17.10 -4.77
CA VAL A 87 -3.33 15.99 -5.72
C VAL A 87 -4.66 15.28 -5.63
N GLY A 88 -5.25 15.00 -6.79
CA GLY A 88 -6.44 14.17 -6.90
C GLY A 88 -6.21 12.76 -6.33
N THR A 89 -7.25 11.94 -6.33
CA THR A 89 -7.18 10.57 -5.79
C THR A 89 -6.06 9.79 -6.46
N PRO A 90 -5.03 9.32 -5.72
CA PRO A 90 -3.96 8.53 -6.28
C PRO A 90 -4.51 7.18 -6.77
N ILE A 91 -3.79 6.54 -7.68
CA ILE A 91 -4.13 5.20 -8.15
C ILE A 91 -4.00 4.18 -7.02
N GLY A 92 -2.91 4.25 -6.26
CA GLY A 92 -2.73 3.35 -5.13
C GLY A 92 -1.29 3.26 -4.65
N LEU A 93 -1.12 2.37 -3.68
CA LEU A 93 0.18 2.01 -3.11
C LEU A 93 0.35 0.50 -3.25
N VAL A 94 1.56 0.07 -3.62
CA VAL A 94 1.96 -1.34 -3.65
C VAL A 94 3.16 -1.55 -2.73
N ILE A 95 3.22 -2.71 -2.09
CA ILE A 95 4.35 -3.12 -1.25
C ILE A 95 5.10 -4.21 -2.00
N VAL A 96 6.35 -3.92 -2.32
CA VAL A 96 7.23 -4.85 -3.05
C VAL A 96 8.03 -5.66 -2.05
N LYS A 97 8.04 -6.98 -2.19
CA LYS A 97 8.87 -7.88 -1.38
C LYS A 97 10.32 -7.80 -1.85
N ASP A 98 11.03 -6.80 -1.39
CA ASP A 98 12.43 -6.56 -1.71
C ASP A 98 13.16 -6.05 -0.46
N PRO A 99 14.29 -6.68 -0.05
CA PRO A 99 15.07 -6.25 1.10
C PRO A 99 15.85 -4.94 0.89
N GLN A 100 15.92 -4.43 -0.32
CA GLN A 100 16.59 -3.18 -0.60
C GLN A 100 15.78 -1.97 -0.11
N ILE A 101 16.50 -0.94 0.34
CA ILE A 101 15.88 0.33 0.72
C ILE A 101 15.52 1.06 -0.56
N ASN A 102 14.23 1.03 -0.93
CA ASN A 102 13.72 1.75 -2.10
C ASN A 102 12.24 2.11 -1.95
N ALA A 103 11.85 3.20 -2.60
CA ALA A 103 10.49 3.60 -2.85
C ALA A 103 10.46 4.41 -4.14
N PHE A 104 9.37 4.40 -4.87
CA PHE A 104 9.22 5.24 -6.06
C PHE A 104 7.76 5.62 -6.30
N ALA A 105 7.58 6.74 -6.95
CA ALA A 105 6.29 7.19 -7.44
C ALA A 105 6.30 7.35 -8.96
N VAL A 106 5.16 7.09 -9.60
CA VAL A 106 4.99 7.32 -11.03
C VAL A 106 3.84 8.29 -11.30
N PRO A 107 3.84 8.99 -12.44
CA PRO A 107 2.71 9.82 -12.84
C PRO A 107 1.39 9.07 -12.78
N GLY A 108 0.31 9.77 -12.40
CA GLY A 108 -0.98 9.15 -12.12
C GLY A 108 -1.15 8.69 -10.69
N GLY A 109 -0.11 8.85 -9.84
CA GLY A 109 -0.22 8.63 -8.39
C GLY A 109 -0.17 7.16 -7.96
N LEU A 110 0.57 6.31 -8.66
CA LEU A 110 1.00 5.02 -8.15
C LEU A 110 2.27 5.19 -7.32
N PHE A 111 2.28 4.62 -6.11
CA PHE A 111 3.43 4.58 -5.21
C PHE A 111 3.82 3.13 -4.94
N ALA A 112 5.11 2.88 -4.91
CA ALA A 112 5.68 1.60 -4.54
C ALA A 112 6.65 1.76 -3.36
N LEU A 113 6.58 0.83 -2.42
CA LEU A 113 7.40 0.81 -1.20
C LEU A 113 8.00 -0.58 -1.04
N ASN A 114 9.33 -0.67 -1.00
CA ASN A 114 10.00 -1.95 -0.73
C ASN A 114 9.90 -2.33 0.75
N THR A 115 9.77 -3.62 1.04
CA THR A 115 9.78 -4.12 2.43
C THR A 115 11.07 -3.76 3.15
N GLY A 116 12.20 -3.69 2.44
CA GLY A 116 13.50 -3.25 2.98
C GLY A 116 13.49 -1.82 3.50
N MET A 117 12.70 -0.93 2.89
CA MET A 117 12.50 0.43 3.39
C MET A 117 11.88 0.41 4.79
N VAL A 118 10.84 -0.41 5.00
CA VAL A 118 10.14 -0.53 6.27
C VAL A 118 11.03 -1.16 7.34
N THR A 119 11.68 -2.27 7.00
CA THR A 119 12.49 -3.06 7.96
C THR A 119 13.79 -2.38 8.36
N SER A 120 14.32 -1.49 7.51
CA SER A 120 15.54 -0.71 7.80
C SER A 120 15.27 0.60 8.55
N SER A 121 14.05 1.13 8.48
CA SER A 121 13.68 2.36 9.19
C SER A 121 13.59 2.15 10.70
N LYS A 122 13.84 3.22 11.47
CA LYS A 122 13.79 3.22 12.93
C LYS A 122 12.45 3.68 13.48
N SER A 123 11.67 4.41 12.67
CA SER A 123 10.37 4.94 13.04
C SER A 123 9.46 5.06 11.83
N MET A 124 8.15 5.18 12.07
CA MET A 124 7.20 5.49 11.02
C MET A 124 7.52 6.85 10.37
N ASP A 125 8.02 7.81 11.14
CA ASP A 125 8.39 9.14 10.62
C ASP A 125 9.50 9.06 9.56
N GLU A 126 10.44 8.12 9.66
CA GLU A 126 11.46 7.90 8.62
C GLU A 126 10.82 7.38 7.33
N VAL A 127 9.89 6.41 7.42
CA VAL A 127 9.15 5.90 6.26
C VAL A 127 8.29 7.00 5.63
N VAL A 128 7.61 7.79 6.46
CA VAL A 128 6.81 8.95 6.04
C VAL A 128 7.69 9.99 5.34
N GLY A 129 8.93 10.17 5.79
CA GLY A 129 9.88 11.07 5.14
C GLY A 129 10.08 10.73 3.67
N VAL A 130 10.32 9.47 3.37
CA VAL A 130 10.47 8.99 1.99
C VAL A 130 9.14 9.08 1.23
N MET A 131 8.04 8.64 1.82
CA MET A 131 6.73 8.73 1.18
C MET A 131 6.36 10.18 0.83
N ALA A 132 6.62 11.12 1.73
CA ALA A 132 6.34 12.54 1.52
C ALA A 132 7.26 13.16 0.45
N HIS A 133 8.50 12.72 0.36
CA HIS A 133 9.44 13.10 -0.69
C HIS A 133 8.92 12.64 -2.07
N GLU A 134 8.49 11.37 -2.20
CA GLU A 134 7.91 10.85 -3.43
C GLU A 134 6.61 11.57 -3.82
N ILE A 135 5.74 11.85 -2.84
CA ILE A 135 4.52 12.63 -3.06
C ILE A 135 4.88 14.05 -3.54
N ALA A 136 5.94 14.65 -3.02
CA ALA A 136 6.39 15.97 -3.47
C ALA A 136 6.83 15.94 -4.93
N HIS A 137 7.52 14.89 -5.40
CA HIS A 137 7.86 14.72 -6.81
C HIS A 137 6.63 14.69 -7.71
N VAL A 138 5.56 14.01 -7.30
CA VAL A 138 4.29 13.96 -8.03
C VAL A 138 3.58 15.30 -8.02
N THR A 139 3.44 15.93 -6.85
CA THR A 139 2.73 17.22 -6.69
C THR A 139 3.39 18.35 -7.45
N GLN A 140 4.73 18.37 -7.48
CA GLN A 140 5.52 19.38 -8.21
C GLN A 140 5.73 19.00 -9.68
N ARG A 141 5.11 17.91 -10.15
CA ARG A 141 5.21 17.44 -11.55
C ARG A 141 6.65 17.34 -12.05
N HIS A 142 7.58 16.94 -11.17
CA HIS A 142 9.00 16.84 -11.51
C HIS A 142 9.23 15.97 -12.74
N TYR A 143 8.43 14.95 -12.88
CA TYR A 143 8.41 14.03 -13.98
C TYR A 143 8.10 14.70 -15.33
N SER A 144 6.98 15.45 -15.37
CA SER A 144 6.57 16.17 -16.60
C SER A 144 7.55 17.29 -16.94
N ARG A 145 8.08 18.00 -15.94
CA ARG A 145 9.08 19.06 -16.11
C ARG A 145 10.41 18.51 -16.66
N SER A 146 10.81 17.32 -16.24
CA SER A 146 11.99 16.64 -16.80
C SER A 146 11.80 16.22 -18.25
N GLN A 147 10.56 15.86 -18.65
CA GLN A 147 10.23 15.52 -20.03
C GLN A 147 10.36 16.71 -21.00
N GLU A 148 9.96 17.91 -20.58
CA GLU A 148 10.12 19.11 -21.40
C GLU A 148 11.58 19.41 -21.73
N ALA A 149 12.49 19.03 -20.79
CA ALA A 149 13.94 19.13 -21.00
C ALA A 149 14.49 18.06 -21.95
N PHE A 150 13.78 16.92 -22.11
CA PHE A 150 14.17 15.80 -22.98
C PHE A 150 13.22 15.69 -24.19
N LYS A 151 13.21 16.70 -25.06
CA LYS A 151 12.35 16.80 -26.24
C LYS A 151 12.18 15.45 -26.97
N GLY A 152 10.99 14.85 -26.84
CA GLY A 152 10.50 13.79 -27.72
C GLY A 152 10.36 12.39 -27.13
N GLN A 153 10.68 12.13 -25.86
CA GLN A 153 10.39 10.84 -25.21
C GLN A 153 9.08 10.91 -24.44
N GLY A 154 8.17 9.96 -24.68
CA GLY A 154 6.85 9.98 -24.09
C GLY A 154 6.87 9.67 -22.56
N LEU A 155 5.90 10.18 -21.80
CA LEU A 155 5.74 9.93 -20.37
C LEU A 155 5.68 8.44 -20.03
N LEU A 156 5.13 7.64 -20.94
CA LEU A 156 5.09 6.18 -20.85
C LEU A 156 6.50 5.56 -20.87
N ALA A 157 7.40 6.08 -21.71
CA ALA A 157 8.76 5.57 -21.78
C ALA A 157 9.53 5.82 -20.48
N LEU A 158 9.31 6.98 -19.84
CA LEU A 158 9.92 7.29 -18.55
C LEU A 158 9.34 6.43 -17.42
N ALA A 159 8.01 6.23 -17.37
CA ALA A 159 7.39 5.32 -16.41
C ALA A 159 7.91 3.88 -16.57
N GLY A 160 8.06 3.42 -17.82
CA GLY A 160 8.67 2.13 -18.14
C GLY A 160 10.13 2.03 -17.70
N ILE A 161 10.89 3.13 -17.77
CA ILE A 161 12.29 3.18 -17.31
C ILE A 161 12.38 3.06 -15.77
N ILE A 162 11.53 3.77 -15.02
CA ILE A 162 11.53 3.68 -13.55
C ILE A 162 11.19 2.26 -13.10
N VAL A 163 10.12 1.69 -13.66
CA VAL A 163 9.73 0.30 -13.37
C VAL A 163 10.81 -0.67 -13.83
N GLY A 164 11.39 -0.46 -15.01
CA GLY A 164 12.47 -1.27 -15.55
C GLY A 164 13.73 -1.24 -14.68
N ALA A 165 14.10 -0.08 -14.14
CA ALA A 165 15.21 0.05 -13.19
C ALA A 165 14.92 -0.68 -11.88
N ALA A 166 13.72 -0.51 -11.31
CA ALA A 166 13.31 -1.19 -10.11
C ALA A 166 13.24 -2.72 -10.27
N ILE A 167 12.91 -3.23 -11.47
CA ILE A 167 12.92 -4.66 -11.79
C ILE A 167 14.35 -5.18 -12.01
N ALA A 168 15.17 -4.43 -12.72
CA ALA A 168 16.57 -4.81 -12.99
C ALA A 168 17.39 -4.94 -11.71
N SER A 169 17.07 -4.17 -10.68
CA SER A 169 17.71 -4.25 -9.37
C SER A 169 17.41 -5.56 -8.61
N GLN A 170 16.35 -6.27 -8.97
CA GLN A 170 15.97 -7.56 -8.36
C GLN A 170 16.59 -8.76 -9.09
N ALA A 171 17.21 -8.57 -10.26
CA ALA A 171 17.86 -9.63 -11.00
C ALA A 171 19.21 -9.98 -10.35
N ASP A 172 19.42 -11.27 -10.03
CA ASP A 172 20.68 -11.78 -9.48
C ASP A 172 21.89 -11.33 -10.31
N GLY A 173 22.87 -10.82 -9.62
CA GLY A 173 24.11 -10.10 -9.95
C GLY A 173 24.78 -10.21 -11.34
N ASP A 174 24.58 -11.26 -12.13
CA ASP A 174 25.28 -11.41 -13.42
C ASP A 174 24.54 -10.80 -14.61
N VAL A 175 23.22 -10.72 -14.58
CA VAL A 175 22.42 -10.16 -15.68
C VAL A 175 22.19 -8.65 -15.49
N GLY A 176 21.99 -8.22 -14.23
CA GLY A 176 21.80 -6.80 -13.89
C GLY A 176 23.04 -5.96 -14.18
N THR A 177 24.22 -6.47 -13.90
CA THR A 177 25.51 -5.78 -14.18
C THR A 177 25.85 -5.70 -15.66
N ALA A 178 25.47 -6.67 -16.48
CA ALA A 178 25.72 -6.67 -17.91
C ALA A 178 24.86 -5.64 -18.67
N VAL A 179 23.64 -5.38 -18.21
CA VAL A 179 22.75 -4.34 -18.78
C VAL A 179 23.18 -2.94 -18.35
N MET A 180 23.79 -2.79 -17.16
CA MET A 180 24.28 -1.52 -16.65
C MET A 180 25.65 -1.09 -17.19
N LEU A 181 26.45 -1.99 -17.74
CA LEU A 181 27.82 -1.69 -18.20
C LEU A 181 27.92 -1.08 -19.60
N GLY A 182 26.81 -0.83 -20.30
CA GLY A 182 26.81 -0.17 -21.61
C GLY A 182 26.61 1.35 -21.54
N THR A 183 27.00 2.05 -22.58
CA THR A 183 26.76 3.50 -22.76
C THR A 183 25.31 3.92 -22.64
N GLN A 184 24.34 2.99 -22.78
CA GLN A 184 22.93 3.20 -22.53
C GLN A 184 22.61 3.32 -21.05
N ALA A 185 23.30 2.59 -20.16
CA ALA A 185 23.10 2.69 -18.72
C ALA A 185 23.50 4.06 -18.17
N ALA A 186 24.60 4.64 -18.63
CA ALA A 186 25.01 5.99 -18.25
C ALA A 186 24.03 7.08 -18.75
N LEU A 187 23.36 6.85 -19.88
CA LEU A 187 22.29 7.72 -20.38
C LEU A 187 21.00 7.53 -19.58
N LEU A 188 20.67 6.29 -19.19
CA LEU A 188 19.55 5.96 -18.32
C LEU A 188 19.75 6.55 -16.92
N ASP A 189 20.92 6.42 -16.34
CA ASP A 189 21.30 7.00 -15.05
C ASP A 189 21.14 8.52 -15.05
N LYS A 190 21.55 9.18 -16.13
CA LYS A 190 21.36 10.62 -16.33
C LYS A 190 19.91 11.02 -16.61
N GLN A 191 19.09 10.12 -17.15
CA GLN A 191 17.67 10.34 -17.42
C GLN A 191 16.79 10.05 -16.19
N LEU A 192 17.20 9.11 -15.32
CA LEU A 192 16.45 8.70 -14.13
C LEU A 192 16.71 9.62 -12.93
N SER A 193 17.91 10.21 -12.82
CA SER A 193 18.22 11.11 -11.74
C SER A 193 17.47 12.44 -11.90
N TYR A 194 16.63 12.78 -10.95
CA TYR A 194 16.05 14.11 -10.84
C TYR A 194 17.17 15.16 -10.71
N SER A 195 16.94 16.35 -11.23
CA SER A 195 17.91 17.41 -11.04
C SER A 195 18.10 17.73 -9.55
N ARG A 196 19.31 18.15 -9.14
CA ARG A 196 19.59 18.53 -7.75
C ARG A 196 18.58 19.56 -7.18
N ASN A 197 18.05 20.43 -8.04
CA ASN A 197 17.04 21.40 -7.65
C ASN A 197 15.70 20.76 -7.37
N GLN A 198 15.28 19.76 -8.17
CA GLN A 198 14.06 19.00 -7.94
C GLN A 198 14.14 18.18 -6.66
N GLU A 199 15.30 17.59 -6.35
CA GLU A 199 15.54 16.88 -5.09
C GLU A 199 15.40 17.80 -3.88
N ARG A 200 16.01 18.98 -3.91
CA ARG A 200 15.88 19.99 -2.85
C ARG A 200 14.46 20.51 -2.70
N GLU A 201 13.74 20.66 -3.82
CA GLU A 201 12.35 21.05 -3.84
C GLU A 201 11.48 19.95 -3.20
N ALA A 202 11.71 18.67 -3.54
CA ALA A 202 11.00 17.54 -2.97
C ALA A 202 11.28 17.37 -1.48
N ASP A 203 12.53 17.53 -1.03
CA ASP A 203 12.89 17.51 0.39
C ASP A 203 12.14 18.62 1.16
N ARG A 204 12.15 19.84 0.62
CA ARG A 204 11.50 20.99 1.25
C ARG A 204 9.99 20.81 1.37
N ILE A 205 9.34 20.39 0.31
CA ILE A 205 7.89 20.23 0.25
C ILE A 205 7.47 18.98 1.01
N GLY A 206 8.23 17.88 0.89
CA GLY A 206 8.01 16.66 1.65
C GLY A 206 8.02 16.90 3.17
N MET A 207 8.97 17.70 3.69
CA MET A 207 8.99 18.09 5.11
C MET A 207 7.75 18.88 5.52
N GLN A 208 7.21 19.75 4.65
CA GLN A 208 5.97 20.48 4.92
C GLN A 208 4.78 19.52 4.99
N PHE A 209 4.71 18.54 4.08
CA PHE A 209 3.68 17.51 4.10
C PHE A 209 3.77 16.63 5.35
N MET A 210 4.99 16.21 5.74
CA MET A 210 5.21 15.48 6.99
C MET A 210 4.65 16.24 8.18
N TYR A 211 5.07 17.51 8.34
CA TYR A 211 4.65 18.33 9.46
C TYR A 211 3.13 18.56 9.48
N GLY A 212 2.52 18.87 8.33
CA GLY A 212 1.07 19.04 8.19
C GLY A 212 0.29 17.77 8.52
N ALA A 213 0.84 16.61 8.23
CA ALA A 213 0.27 15.30 8.56
C ALA A 213 0.56 14.84 10.00
N GLY A 214 1.28 15.66 10.81
CA GLY A 214 1.57 15.38 12.21
C GLY A 214 2.80 14.50 12.45
N TYR A 215 3.68 14.36 11.44
CA TYR A 215 4.95 13.62 11.53
C TYR A 215 6.14 14.55 11.71
N ASN A 216 7.21 14.03 12.30
CA ASN A 216 8.40 14.81 12.61
C ASN A 216 9.33 14.98 11.39
N PRO A 217 9.49 16.19 10.80
CA PRO A 217 10.37 16.41 9.66
C PRO A 217 11.85 16.09 9.94
N GLN A 218 12.28 16.13 11.21
CA GLN A 218 13.64 15.78 11.61
C GLN A 218 14.00 14.34 11.20
N SER A 219 13.01 13.44 11.20
CA SER A 219 13.21 12.02 10.85
C SER A 219 13.59 11.81 9.37
N MET A 220 13.20 12.71 8.46
CA MET A 220 13.70 12.67 7.08
C MET A 220 15.23 12.92 7.04
N ALA A 221 15.73 13.89 7.78
CA ALA A 221 17.16 14.16 7.87
C ALA A 221 17.92 13.02 8.57
N ASP A 222 17.34 12.43 9.62
CA ASP A 222 17.89 11.28 10.34
C ASP A 222 17.97 10.05 9.44
N PHE A 223 16.96 9.84 8.60
CA PHE A 223 16.96 8.77 7.60
C PHE A 223 18.07 8.95 6.56
N PHE A 224 18.27 10.17 6.04
CA PHE A 224 19.37 10.46 5.12
C PHE A 224 20.73 10.11 5.73
N GLU A 225 20.96 10.46 7.00
CA GLU A 225 22.19 10.09 7.69
C GLU A 225 22.32 8.55 7.87
N THR A 226 21.20 7.88 8.17
CA THR A 226 21.18 6.43 8.32
C THR A 226 21.54 5.75 6.99
N MET A 227 20.97 6.21 5.90
CA MET A 227 21.30 5.75 4.55
C MET A 227 22.78 6.02 4.22
N HIS A 228 23.27 7.21 4.45
CA HIS A 228 24.67 7.57 4.17
C HIS A 228 25.65 6.67 4.93
N ARG A 229 25.36 6.36 6.19
CA ARG A 229 26.18 5.43 6.99
C ARG A 229 26.10 3.99 6.52
N SER A 230 24.96 3.54 6.03
CA SER A 230 24.81 2.18 5.51
C SER A 230 25.61 1.99 4.22
N THR A 231 25.60 2.97 3.32
CA THR A 231 26.35 2.90 2.06
C THR A 231 27.86 2.89 2.24
N SER A 232 28.40 3.57 3.27
CA SER A 232 29.82 3.52 3.56
C SER A 232 30.33 2.13 4.01
N ARG A 233 29.41 1.21 4.34
CA ARG A 233 29.71 -0.17 4.77
C ARG A 233 29.36 -1.23 3.71
N LEU A 234 28.63 -0.85 2.67
CA LEU A 234 28.21 -1.75 1.60
C LEU A 234 29.14 -1.60 0.40
N SER A 235 29.38 -2.70 -0.30
CA SER A 235 30.14 -2.71 -1.54
C SER A 235 29.33 -2.19 -2.74
N PHE A 236 28.03 -1.88 -2.55
CA PHE A 236 27.14 -1.36 -3.57
C PHE A 236 26.23 -0.25 -3.00
N LEU A 237 25.76 0.64 -3.85
CA LEU A 237 24.81 1.69 -3.47
C LEU A 237 23.37 1.13 -3.52
N PRO A 238 22.50 1.46 -2.53
CA PRO A 238 21.07 1.15 -2.63
C PRO A 238 20.44 1.83 -3.86
N ASP A 239 19.43 1.19 -4.46
CA ASP A 239 18.77 1.66 -5.69
C ASP A 239 18.18 3.06 -5.56
N PHE A 240 17.68 3.42 -4.37
CA PHE A 240 17.21 4.76 -4.06
C PHE A 240 18.25 5.86 -4.38
N TRP A 241 19.55 5.56 -4.27
CA TRP A 241 20.63 6.52 -4.58
C TRP A 241 20.79 6.81 -6.07
N PHE A 242 20.44 5.87 -6.93
CA PHE A 242 20.52 6.07 -8.37
C PHE A 242 19.43 7.01 -8.85
N THR A 243 18.23 6.91 -8.27
CA THR A 243 17.09 7.77 -8.62
C THR A 243 17.11 9.10 -7.86
N HIS A 244 17.58 9.09 -6.61
CA HIS A 244 17.60 10.24 -5.68
C HIS A 244 18.98 10.47 -5.07
N PRO A 245 19.95 11.04 -5.82
CA PRO A 245 21.33 11.21 -5.34
C PRO A 245 21.39 12.00 -4.03
N LEU A 246 21.89 11.38 -2.97
CA LEU A 246 22.01 11.99 -1.65
C LEU A 246 23.40 12.62 -1.50
N THR A 247 23.48 13.93 -1.66
CA THR A 247 24.71 14.69 -1.47
C THR A 247 24.84 15.16 -0.02
N THR A 248 26.09 15.42 0.43
CA THR A 248 26.35 16.00 1.75
C THR A 248 25.63 17.34 1.92
N GLU A 249 25.47 18.09 0.86
CA GLU A 249 24.75 19.35 0.82
C GLU A 249 23.25 19.14 1.10
N ARG A 250 22.59 18.16 0.45
CA ARG A 250 21.17 17.81 0.72
C ARG A 250 20.97 17.42 2.18
N MET A 251 21.85 16.58 2.74
CA MET A 251 21.78 16.17 4.14
C MET A 251 21.88 17.39 5.09
N SER A 252 22.80 18.30 4.81
CA SER A 252 22.99 19.50 5.63
C SER A 252 21.79 20.45 5.53
N GLU A 253 21.29 20.69 4.32
CA GLU A 253 20.08 21.50 4.10
C GLU A 253 18.84 20.89 4.75
N ALA A 254 18.65 19.57 4.63
CA ALA A 254 17.54 18.87 5.27
C ALA A 254 17.58 19.04 6.80
N ARG A 255 18.76 18.91 7.41
CA ARG A 255 18.97 19.11 8.85
C ARG A 255 18.62 20.51 9.29
N LEU A 256 19.15 21.53 8.60
CA LEU A 256 18.90 22.93 8.90
C LEU A 256 17.42 23.30 8.74
N ARG A 257 16.78 22.78 7.71
CA ARG A 257 15.37 23.02 7.42
C ARG A 257 14.47 22.35 8.46
N ALA A 258 14.75 21.12 8.83
CA ALA A 258 13.98 20.37 9.83
C ALA A 258 13.98 21.09 11.19
N GLN A 259 15.08 21.78 11.55
CA GLN A 259 15.18 22.58 12.79
C GLN A 259 14.25 23.80 12.79
N GLN A 260 13.77 24.25 11.65
CA GLN A 260 12.84 25.40 11.55
C GLN A 260 11.39 25.01 11.90
N PHE A 261 11.07 23.71 11.87
CA PHE A 261 9.74 23.24 12.26
C PHE A 261 9.60 23.13 13.78
N PRO A 262 8.41 23.42 14.32
CA PRO A 262 8.12 23.13 15.72
C PRO A 262 8.32 21.63 16.03
N ARG A 263 8.70 21.34 17.27
CA ARG A 263 8.91 19.95 17.69
C ARG A 263 7.59 19.18 17.65
N VAL A 264 7.61 18.04 16.99
CA VAL A 264 6.55 17.04 17.04
C VAL A 264 6.98 15.92 18.00
N PRO A 265 6.11 15.42 18.89
CA PRO A 265 6.48 14.31 19.78
C PRO A 265 6.92 13.07 18.98
N PHE A 266 8.16 12.65 19.20
CA PHE A 266 8.81 11.59 18.42
C PHE A 266 8.13 10.21 18.55
N ASN A 267 7.45 9.92 19.66
CA ASN A 267 6.99 8.56 19.99
C ASN A 267 5.49 8.30 19.75
N GLN A 268 4.79 9.19 19.06
CA GLN A 268 3.32 9.11 18.98
C GLN A 268 2.80 7.82 18.30
N HIS A 269 3.63 7.16 17.45
CA HIS A 269 3.25 5.96 16.69
C HIS A 269 4.33 4.86 16.72
N GLN A 270 5.24 4.90 17.69
CA GLN A 270 6.38 3.97 17.70
C GLN A 270 5.95 2.52 17.94
N GLN A 271 4.99 2.28 18.81
CA GLN A 271 4.52 0.91 19.08
C GLN A 271 3.83 0.31 17.85
N ASP A 272 2.99 1.08 17.16
CA ASP A 272 2.33 0.64 15.94
C ASP A 272 3.37 0.36 14.83
N PHE A 273 4.39 1.21 14.74
CA PHE A 273 5.47 1.02 13.77
C PHE A 273 6.28 -0.26 14.05
N GLU A 274 6.61 -0.57 15.29
CA GLU A 274 7.31 -1.81 15.64
C GLU A 274 6.51 -3.05 15.21
N ILE A 275 5.18 -3.03 15.37
CA ILE A 275 4.32 -4.11 14.89
C ILE A 275 4.42 -4.24 13.37
N ILE A 276 4.23 -3.12 12.64
CA ILE A 276 4.31 -3.10 11.18
C ILE A 276 5.68 -3.59 10.70
N LYS A 277 6.75 -3.07 11.27
CA LYS A 277 8.14 -3.42 10.93
C LYS A 277 8.42 -4.90 11.08
N TRP A 278 8.19 -5.45 12.27
CA TRP A 278 8.54 -6.83 12.55
C TRP A 278 7.59 -7.84 11.90
N TYR A 279 6.31 -7.48 11.75
CA TYR A 279 5.38 -8.26 10.94
C TYR A 279 5.82 -8.29 9.47
N THR A 280 6.14 -7.13 8.90
CA THR A 280 6.70 -7.04 7.53
C THR A 280 7.94 -7.91 7.39
N ALA A 281 8.88 -7.83 8.33
CA ALA A 281 10.11 -8.63 8.29
C ALA A 281 9.80 -10.14 8.32
N ALA A 282 8.83 -10.57 9.12
CA ALA A 282 8.45 -11.99 9.25
C ALA A 282 7.80 -12.53 7.97
N ILE A 283 6.83 -11.80 7.37
CA ILE A 283 6.13 -12.27 6.17
C ILE A 283 6.95 -12.16 4.89
N SER A 284 7.94 -11.26 4.86
CA SER A 284 8.81 -11.03 3.70
C SER A 284 10.15 -11.79 3.74
N ASP A 285 10.35 -12.70 4.70
CA ASP A 285 11.58 -13.49 4.91
C ASP A 285 12.82 -12.66 5.28
N GLN A 286 12.62 -11.48 5.86
CA GLN A 286 13.71 -10.58 6.30
C GLN A 286 14.02 -10.69 7.79
N ALA A 287 13.17 -11.37 8.57
CA ALA A 287 13.43 -11.67 9.97
C ALA A 287 14.18 -13.00 10.12
N THR A 288 15.23 -13.00 10.94
CA THR A 288 15.87 -14.25 11.38
C THR A 288 15.23 -14.77 12.67
N GLN A 289 15.29 -16.10 12.86
CA GLN A 289 14.81 -16.73 14.10
C GLN A 289 15.44 -16.07 15.33
N GLN A 290 16.76 -15.83 15.31
CA GLN A 290 17.48 -15.22 16.43
C GLN A 290 16.98 -13.80 16.77
N GLN A 291 16.64 -12.98 15.75
CA GLN A 291 16.07 -11.65 15.99
C GLN A 291 14.71 -11.74 16.67
N LEU A 292 13.86 -12.68 16.20
CA LEU A 292 12.55 -12.89 16.80
C LEU A 292 12.65 -13.43 18.23
N ASP A 293 13.55 -14.38 18.49
CA ASP A 293 13.78 -14.92 19.83
C ASP A 293 14.22 -13.82 20.82
N ASN A 294 15.09 -12.90 20.39
CA ASN A 294 15.51 -11.77 21.21
C ASN A 294 14.31 -10.84 21.56
N LEU A 295 13.44 -10.56 20.61
CA LEU A 295 12.25 -9.75 20.85
C LEU A 295 11.24 -10.44 21.78
N VAL A 296 11.09 -11.75 21.62
CA VAL A 296 10.22 -12.57 22.48
C VAL A 296 10.76 -12.59 23.92
N GLN A 297 12.09 -12.73 24.12
CA GLN A 297 12.71 -12.66 25.44
C GLN A 297 12.47 -11.29 26.12
N GLN A 298 12.42 -10.20 25.34
CA GLN A 298 12.09 -8.87 25.80
C GLN A 298 10.59 -8.66 26.05
N LYS A 299 9.76 -9.68 25.80
CA LYS A 299 8.27 -9.62 25.85
C LYS A 299 7.70 -8.54 24.95
N SER A 300 8.37 -8.27 23.82
CA SER A 300 7.89 -7.30 22.83
C SER A 300 6.60 -7.79 22.20
N TYR A 301 5.53 -6.99 22.28
CA TYR A 301 4.24 -7.29 21.62
C TYR A 301 4.43 -7.50 20.12
N ALA A 302 5.15 -6.59 19.47
CA ALA A 302 5.50 -6.68 18.06
C ALA A 302 6.29 -7.96 17.73
N GLY A 303 7.25 -8.31 18.60
CA GLY A 303 8.05 -9.53 18.46
C GLY A 303 7.21 -10.80 18.59
N LEU A 304 6.25 -10.85 19.49
CA LEU A 304 5.33 -11.97 19.68
C LEU A 304 4.41 -12.16 18.46
N LEU A 305 3.83 -11.08 17.91
CA LEU A 305 3.02 -11.14 16.69
C LEU A 305 3.86 -11.58 15.48
N ALA A 306 5.05 -11.04 15.34
CA ALA A 306 5.97 -11.41 14.26
C ALA A 306 6.43 -12.87 14.36
N ALA A 307 6.76 -13.36 15.57
CA ALA A 307 7.12 -14.76 15.77
C ALA A 307 5.93 -15.70 15.47
N SER A 308 4.70 -15.30 15.84
CA SER A 308 3.50 -16.05 15.47
C SER A 308 3.35 -16.11 13.94
N ALA A 309 3.46 -14.99 13.24
CA ALA A 309 3.38 -14.94 11.77
C ALA A 309 4.49 -15.75 11.09
N TYR A 310 5.71 -15.68 11.60
CA TYR A 310 6.85 -16.44 11.10
C TYR A 310 6.63 -17.95 11.18
N HIS A 311 6.19 -18.47 12.33
CA HIS A 311 5.90 -19.89 12.52
C HIS A 311 4.64 -20.34 11.78
N LEU A 312 3.63 -19.47 11.68
CA LEU A 312 2.44 -19.73 10.87
C LEU A 312 2.82 -19.98 9.41
N LYS A 313 3.68 -19.14 8.84
CA LYS A 313 4.18 -19.28 7.47
C LYS A 313 4.93 -20.61 7.23
N GLN A 314 5.57 -21.13 8.26
CA GLN A 314 6.25 -22.43 8.22
C GLN A 314 5.31 -23.62 8.46
N GLY A 315 4.03 -23.39 8.75
CA GLY A 315 3.05 -24.43 9.08
C GLY A 315 3.19 -24.95 10.53
N ASP A 316 4.01 -24.33 11.36
CA ASP A 316 4.14 -24.67 12.79
C ASP A 316 3.05 -23.96 13.60
N TYR A 317 1.83 -24.46 13.45
CA TYR A 317 0.65 -23.88 14.12
C TYR A 317 0.76 -23.92 15.65
N GLY A 318 1.49 -24.91 16.22
CA GLY A 318 1.68 -25.03 17.66
C GLY A 318 2.49 -23.89 18.24
N LYS A 319 3.67 -23.62 17.66
CA LYS A 319 4.50 -22.48 18.08
C LYS A 319 3.82 -21.15 17.77
N SER A 320 3.20 -21.03 16.59
CA SER A 320 2.44 -19.83 16.22
C SER A 320 1.38 -19.50 17.28
N GLN A 321 0.59 -20.50 17.72
CA GLN A 321 -0.44 -20.32 18.74
C GLN A 321 0.16 -19.92 20.10
N ASN A 322 1.29 -20.51 20.50
CA ASN A 322 1.95 -20.18 21.76
C ASN A 322 2.37 -18.70 21.82
N TYR A 323 2.98 -18.20 20.75
CA TYR A 323 3.35 -16.78 20.66
C TYR A 323 2.13 -15.87 20.60
N LEU A 324 1.09 -16.28 19.89
CA LEU A 324 -0.15 -15.51 19.81
C LEU A 324 -0.88 -15.43 21.14
N ASN A 325 -0.90 -16.51 21.94
CA ASN A 325 -1.44 -16.49 23.30
C ASN A 325 -0.67 -15.53 24.21
N ALA A 326 0.67 -15.50 24.10
CA ALA A 326 1.48 -14.56 24.84
C ALA A 326 1.24 -13.10 24.41
N ALA A 327 1.02 -12.85 23.11
CA ALA A 327 0.61 -11.53 22.61
C ALA A 327 -0.76 -11.12 23.13
N SER A 328 -1.74 -12.03 23.10
CA SER A 328 -3.11 -11.79 23.59
C SER A 328 -3.15 -11.42 25.08
N ALA A 329 -2.19 -11.90 25.87
CA ALA A 329 -2.08 -11.52 27.28
C ALA A 329 -1.64 -10.05 27.49
N ILE A 330 -1.04 -9.44 26.46
CA ILE A 330 -0.61 -8.03 26.50
C ILE A 330 -1.72 -7.14 25.94
N ASP A 331 -2.20 -7.43 24.73
CA ASP A 331 -3.32 -6.75 24.07
C ASP A 331 -4.11 -7.78 23.25
N ALA A 332 -5.34 -8.06 23.69
CA ALA A 332 -6.23 -9.02 23.06
C ALA A 332 -7.06 -8.42 21.91
N ASP A 333 -7.08 -7.09 21.78
CA ASP A 333 -8.03 -6.41 20.88
C ASP A 333 -7.43 -5.98 19.53
N HIS A 334 -6.12 -6.15 19.33
CA HIS A 334 -5.45 -5.74 18.11
C HIS A 334 -5.89 -6.55 16.88
N SER A 335 -6.23 -5.90 15.76
CA SER A 335 -6.80 -6.55 14.56
C SER A 335 -5.90 -7.65 13.97
N LEU A 336 -4.58 -7.45 13.96
CA LEU A 336 -3.63 -8.43 13.45
C LEU A 336 -3.65 -9.73 14.27
N LEU A 337 -3.87 -9.65 15.59
CA LEU A 337 -4.00 -10.82 16.44
C LEU A 337 -5.18 -11.70 16.01
N HIS A 338 -6.33 -11.09 15.74
CA HIS A 338 -7.54 -11.80 15.27
C HIS A 338 -7.32 -12.44 13.88
N LEU A 339 -6.58 -11.75 12.98
CA LEU A 339 -6.23 -12.28 11.67
C LEU A 339 -5.32 -13.50 11.78
N LEU A 340 -4.24 -13.42 12.56
CA LEU A 340 -3.33 -14.53 12.80
C LEU A 340 -4.02 -15.72 13.48
N GLN A 341 -4.91 -15.46 14.45
CA GLN A 341 -5.69 -16.50 15.10
C GLN A 341 -6.58 -17.25 14.10
N ALA A 342 -7.24 -16.52 13.21
CA ALA A 342 -8.05 -17.12 12.16
C ALA A 342 -7.21 -17.94 11.20
N ASP A 343 -6.02 -17.46 10.81
CA ASP A 343 -5.11 -18.18 9.94
C ASP A 343 -4.60 -19.49 10.54
N ILE A 344 -4.28 -19.49 11.85
CA ILE A 344 -3.92 -20.71 12.58
C ILE A 344 -5.07 -21.72 12.52
N TYR A 345 -6.30 -21.29 12.77
CA TYR A 345 -7.47 -22.17 12.74
C TYR A 345 -7.79 -22.65 11.32
N LEU A 346 -7.67 -21.79 10.31
CA LEU A 346 -7.83 -22.19 8.89
C LEU A 346 -6.78 -23.23 8.49
N GLY A 347 -5.52 -23.04 8.90
CA GLY A 347 -4.45 -24.01 8.65
C GLY A 347 -4.70 -25.36 9.32
N GLN A 348 -5.35 -25.39 10.48
CA GLN A 348 -5.77 -26.58 11.20
C GLN A 348 -7.12 -27.14 10.73
N ASN A 349 -7.77 -26.53 9.73
CA ASN A 349 -9.12 -26.84 9.25
C ASN A 349 -10.23 -26.74 10.33
N LYS A 350 -10.05 -25.87 11.33
CA LYS A 350 -11.01 -25.55 12.40
C LYS A 350 -11.88 -24.36 11.98
N LEU A 351 -12.83 -24.60 11.06
CA LEU A 351 -13.54 -23.53 10.35
C LEU A 351 -14.45 -22.69 11.27
N GLU A 352 -15.08 -23.30 12.28
CA GLU A 352 -15.94 -22.58 13.23
C GLU A 352 -15.10 -21.72 14.20
N ASP A 353 -13.94 -22.23 14.64
CA ASP A 353 -13.02 -21.46 15.46
C ASP A 353 -12.46 -20.27 14.68
N ALA A 354 -12.12 -20.46 13.40
CA ALA A 354 -11.68 -19.39 12.50
C ALA A 354 -12.78 -18.32 12.31
N TYR A 355 -14.03 -18.73 12.14
CA TYR A 355 -15.17 -17.82 12.09
C TYR A 355 -15.29 -16.98 13.35
N ASN A 356 -15.27 -17.63 14.52
CA ASN A 356 -15.40 -16.97 15.82
C ASN A 356 -14.23 -16.00 16.10
N ALA A 357 -13.03 -16.30 15.63
CA ALA A 357 -11.86 -15.44 15.78
C ALA A 357 -12.02 -14.08 15.08
N VAL A 358 -12.77 -14.00 13.96
CA VAL A 358 -12.86 -12.81 13.13
C VAL A 358 -14.19 -12.06 13.26
N ILE A 359 -15.30 -12.80 13.39
CA ILE A 359 -16.64 -12.22 13.21
C ILE A 359 -16.96 -11.08 14.19
N SER A 360 -16.55 -11.20 15.45
CA SER A 360 -16.80 -10.17 16.46
C SER A 360 -16.08 -8.87 16.12
N LYS A 361 -14.80 -8.98 15.73
CA LYS A 361 -13.98 -7.82 15.36
C LYS A 361 -14.45 -7.19 14.05
N GLN A 362 -14.78 -8.01 13.05
CA GLN A 362 -15.29 -7.53 11.76
C GLN A 362 -16.62 -6.79 11.91
N ARG A 363 -17.50 -7.20 12.82
CA ARG A 363 -18.75 -6.47 13.11
C ARG A 363 -18.52 -5.09 13.74
N ILE A 364 -17.49 -4.94 14.56
CA ILE A 364 -17.10 -3.66 15.17
C ILE A 364 -16.41 -2.77 14.13
N MET A 365 -15.63 -3.36 13.22
CA MET A 365 -14.86 -2.67 12.20
C MET A 365 -15.30 -3.12 10.79
N PRO A 366 -16.54 -2.82 10.35
CA PRO A 366 -17.12 -3.37 9.12
C PRO A 366 -16.40 -2.88 7.85
N GLU A 367 -15.69 -1.76 7.93
CA GLU A 367 -14.92 -1.19 6.82
C GLU A 367 -13.46 -1.67 6.76
N ASN A 368 -13.02 -2.46 7.76
CA ASN A 368 -11.68 -3.03 7.74
C ASN A 368 -11.60 -4.16 6.70
N ARG A 369 -10.85 -3.90 5.62
CA ARG A 369 -10.72 -4.79 4.46
C ARG A 369 -10.07 -6.12 4.84
N ALA A 370 -9.02 -6.10 5.66
CA ALA A 370 -8.30 -7.30 6.08
C ALA A 370 -9.21 -8.27 6.85
N LEU A 371 -9.98 -7.77 7.83
CA LEU A 371 -10.96 -8.57 8.57
C LEU A 371 -12.09 -9.06 7.66
N GLY A 372 -12.57 -8.21 6.74
CA GLY A 372 -13.59 -8.57 5.77
C GLY A 372 -13.15 -9.70 4.83
N TYR A 373 -11.93 -9.63 4.30
CA TYR A 373 -11.39 -10.68 3.43
C TYR A 373 -11.08 -11.96 4.17
N LYS A 374 -10.59 -11.87 5.42
CA LYS A 374 -10.39 -13.05 6.25
C LYS A 374 -11.71 -13.76 6.55
N LEU A 375 -12.76 -13.02 6.89
CA LEU A 375 -14.11 -13.60 7.08
C LEU A 375 -14.65 -14.20 5.76
N ALA A 376 -14.42 -13.54 4.63
CA ALA A 376 -14.83 -14.08 3.32
C ALA A 376 -14.10 -15.39 2.99
N GLU A 377 -12.79 -15.49 3.32
CA GLU A 377 -12.03 -16.73 3.18
C GLU A 377 -12.62 -17.86 4.04
N VAL A 378 -12.99 -17.57 5.29
CA VAL A 378 -13.69 -18.53 6.16
C VAL A 378 -15.02 -18.97 5.53
N TYR A 379 -15.82 -18.04 5.01
CA TYR A 379 -17.07 -18.37 4.33
C TYR A 379 -16.85 -19.27 3.12
N ILE A 380 -15.81 -18.99 2.31
CA ILE A 380 -15.44 -19.82 1.17
C ILE A 380 -15.11 -21.25 1.63
N ARG A 381 -14.31 -21.39 2.67
CA ARG A 381 -13.95 -22.70 3.25
C ARG A 381 -15.15 -23.43 3.86
N GLN A 382 -16.16 -22.71 4.35
CA GLN A 382 -17.44 -23.25 4.84
C GLN A 382 -18.46 -23.51 3.70
N ASN A 383 -18.11 -23.38 2.41
CA ASN A 383 -19.00 -23.44 1.26
C ASN A 383 -20.15 -22.39 1.27
N LYS A 384 -20.00 -21.27 1.96
CA LYS A 384 -20.94 -20.16 2.01
C LYS A 384 -20.60 -19.10 0.94
N GLY A 385 -20.61 -19.49 -0.33
CA GLY A 385 -20.15 -18.63 -1.44
C GLY A 385 -20.90 -17.31 -1.56
N LYS A 386 -22.24 -17.29 -1.35
CA LYS A 386 -23.05 -16.06 -1.44
C LYS A 386 -22.71 -15.05 -0.34
N ASP A 387 -22.46 -15.52 0.88
CA ASP A 387 -22.06 -14.65 1.98
C ASP A 387 -20.69 -14.04 1.73
N ALA A 388 -19.74 -14.85 1.24
CA ALA A 388 -18.43 -14.38 0.82
C ALA A 388 -18.52 -13.34 -0.31
N GLU A 389 -19.28 -13.62 -1.38
CA GLU A 389 -19.45 -12.73 -2.53
C GLU A 389 -20.05 -11.37 -2.10
N SER A 390 -21.07 -11.40 -1.27
CA SER A 390 -21.70 -10.18 -0.72
C SER A 390 -20.71 -9.31 0.05
N LEU A 391 -19.90 -9.93 0.89
CA LEU A 391 -18.91 -9.24 1.72
C LEU A 391 -17.78 -8.65 0.86
N ILE A 392 -17.20 -9.43 -0.06
CA ILE A 392 -16.08 -9.01 -0.89
C ILE A 392 -16.48 -7.86 -1.84
N ASN A 393 -17.69 -7.91 -2.41
CA ASN A 393 -18.17 -6.87 -3.31
C ASN A 393 -18.21 -5.48 -2.66
N ARG A 394 -18.35 -5.37 -1.34
CA ARG A 394 -18.30 -4.09 -0.62
C ARG A 394 -16.94 -3.41 -0.75
N PHE A 395 -15.85 -4.18 -0.81
CA PHE A 395 -14.48 -3.68 -0.93
C PHE A 395 -14.07 -3.49 -2.39
N VAL A 396 -14.30 -4.47 -3.24
CA VAL A 396 -13.95 -4.41 -4.67
C VAL A 396 -14.68 -3.30 -5.41
N SER A 397 -15.92 -2.97 -5.00
CA SER A 397 -16.66 -1.83 -5.58
C SER A 397 -15.99 -0.48 -5.30
N LYS A 398 -15.25 -0.35 -4.19
CA LYS A 398 -14.49 0.85 -3.81
C LYS A 398 -13.11 0.89 -4.47
N ASN A 399 -12.46 -0.27 -4.62
CA ASN A 399 -11.17 -0.41 -5.28
C ASN A 399 -11.20 -1.54 -6.32
N LYS A 400 -11.33 -1.15 -7.59
CA LYS A 400 -11.36 -2.10 -8.71
C LYS A 400 -10.02 -2.76 -9.02
N MET A 401 -8.92 -2.22 -8.52
CA MET A 401 -7.56 -2.75 -8.74
C MET A 401 -7.16 -3.81 -7.71
N ASP A 402 -8.03 -4.14 -6.77
CA ASP A 402 -7.77 -5.11 -5.71
C ASP A 402 -7.77 -6.55 -6.26
N VAL A 403 -6.58 -7.02 -6.61
CA VAL A 403 -6.35 -8.36 -7.20
C VAL A 403 -6.87 -9.46 -6.28
N LEU A 404 -6.56 -9.38 -4.96
CA LEU A 404 -6.99 -10.38 -3.99
C LEU A 404 -8.52 -10.45 -3.88
N GLY A 405 -9.18 -9.29 -3.87
CA GLY A 405 -10.64 -9.23 -3.86
C GLY A 405 -11.27 -9.96 -5.05
N TRP A 406 -10.73 -9.77 -6.26
CA TRP A 406 -11.21 -10.48 -7.44
C TRP A 406 -10.93 -11.99 -7.39
N GLN A 407 -9.78 -12.40 -6.85
CA GLN A 407 -9.47 -13.82 -6.65
C GLN A 407 -10.44 -14.48 -5.67
N LEU A 408 -10.75 -13.82 -4.56
CA LEU A 408 -11.73 -14.30 -3.59
C LEU A 408 -13.16 -14.36 -4.20
N LEU A 409 -13.56 -13.35 -4.99
CA LEU A 409 -14.83 -13.37 -5.72
C LEU A 409 -14.92 -14.55 -6.71
N GLN A 410 -13.83 -14.84 -7.41
CA GLN A 410 -13.76 -15.99 -8.30
C GLN A 410 -13.99 -17.29 -7.52
N GLN A 411 -13.36 -17.46 -6.37
CA GLN A 411 -13.52 -18.64 -5.52
C GLN A 411 -14.96 -18.75 -4.98
N ALA A 412 -15.51 -17.65 -4.47
CA ALA A 412 -16.86 -17.56 -3.94
C ALA A 412 -17.92 -17.94 -5.00
N ALA A 413 -17.82 -17.34 -6.20
CA ALA A 413 -18.73 -17.64 -7.31
C ALA A 413 -18.65 -19.11 -7.77
N ASN A 414 -17.49 -19.74 -7.66
CA ASN A 414 -17.33 -21.16 -8.02
C ASN A 414 -18.11 -22.12 -7.10
N LEU A 415 -18.48 -21.68 -5.90
CA LEU A 415 -19.24 -22.50 -4.95
C LEU A 415 -20.75 -22.51 -5.22
N ASP A 416 -21.30 -21.52 -5.92
CA ASP A 416 -22.73 -21.42 -6.21
C ASP A 416 -23.12 -22.34 -7.39
N LYS A 417 -23.17 -23.65 -7.13
CA LYS A 417 -23.41 -24.68 -8.15
C LYS A 417 -24.79 -24.55 -8.82
N ASN A 418 -25.75 -23.93 -8.16
CA ASN A 418 -27.13 -23.79 -8.67
C ASN A 418 -27.30 -22.50 -9.49
N ASN A 419 -26.31 -21.64 -9.60
CA ASN A 419 -26.38 -20.42 -10.38
C ASN A 419 -26.13 -20.73 -11.88
N PRO A 420 -27.08 -20.50 -12.78
CA PRO A 420 -26.88 -20.72 -14.20
C PRO A 420 -25.77 -19.87 -14.81
N MET A 421 -25.47 -18.72 -14.17
CA MET A 421 -24.38 -17.81 -14.58
C MET A 421 -23.06 -18.07 -13.85
N ARG A 422 -22.94 -19.16 -13.07
CA ARG A 422 -21.74 -19.48 -12.28
C ARG A 422 -20.47 -19.39 -13.11
N THR A 423 -20.40 -20.13 -14.22
CA THR A 423 -19.19 -20.16 -15.07
C THR A 423 -18.87 -18.77 -15.65
N VAL A 424 -19.89 -18.02 -16.05
CA VAL A 424 -19.73 -16.65 -16.55
C VAL A 424 -19.16 -15.75 -15.45
N ASN A 425 -19.68 -15.82 -14.23
CA ASN A 425 -19.20 -15.01 -13.10
C ASN A 425 -17.76 -15.40 -12.73
N VAL A 426 -17.44 -16.70 -12.66
CA VAL A 426 -16.07 -17.18 -12.40
C VAL A 426 -15.08 -16.63 -13.44
N LEU A 427 -15.44 -16.68 -14.73
CA LEU A 427 -14.58 -16.18 -15.81
C LEU A 427 -14.42 -14.65 -15.76
N ARG A 428 -15.48 -13.93 -15.45
CA ARG A 428 -15.43 -12.47 -15.30
C ARG A 428 -14.53 -12.05 -14.14
N TYR A 429 -14.69 -12.67 -12.97
CA TYR A 429 -13.85 -12.36 -11.81
C TYR A 429 -12.39 -12.77 -12.02
N ARG A 430 -12.17 -13.92 -12.69
CA ARG A 430 -10.83 -14.32 -13.13
C ARG A 430 -10.22 -13.31 -14.08
N SER A 431 -10.98 -12.82 -15.04
CA SER A 431 -10.52 -11.79 -15.98
C SER A 431 -10.08 -10.51 -15.27
N GLU A 432 -10.85 -10.04 -14.28
CA GLU A 432 -10.44 -8.85 -13.51
C GLU A 432 -9.17 -9.11 -12.69
N ALA A 433 -9.07 -10.27 -12.01
CA ALA A 433 -7.86 -10.64 -11.27
C ALA A 433 -6.63 -10.70 -12.20
N GLN A 434 -6.76 -11.35 -13.36
CA GLN A 434 -5.70 -11.43 -14.36
C GLN A 434 -5.32 -10.06 -14.92
N TYR A 435 -6.31 -9.21 -15.20
CA TYR A 435 -6.08 -7.88 -15.74
C TYR A 435 -5.29 -7.00 -14.78
N TRP A 436 -5.73 -6.93 -13.52
CA TRP A 436 -5.08 -6.11 -12.52
C TRP A 436 -3.75 -6.69 -12.01
N SER A 437 -3.52 -8.00 -12.18
CA SER A 437 -2.19 -8.61 -11.97
C SER A 437 -1.26 -8.49 -13.19
N GLY A 438 -1.69 -7.81 -14.27
CA GLY A 438 -0.89 -7.53 -15.46
C GLY A 438 -0.87 -8.64 -16.51
N ASP A 439 -1.63 -9.72 -16.31
CA ASP A 439 -1.82 -10.78 -17.31
C ASP A 439 -2.97 -10.41 -18.27
N GLU A 440 -2.77 -9.32 -19.01
CA GLU A 440 -3.80 -8.71 -19.88
C GLU A 440 -4.29 -9.65 -20.97
N GLU A 441 -3.40 -10.48 -21.53
CA GLU A 441 -3.76 -11.42 -22.61
C GLU A 441 -4.74 -12.49 -22.11
N ASN A 442 -4.43 -13.13 -20.98
CA ASN A 442 -5.31 -14.15 -20.42
C ASN A 442 -6.58 -13.55 -19.82
N ALA A 443 -6.55 -12.31 -19.33
CA ALA A 443 -7.74 -11.57 -18.92
C ALA A 443 -8.73 -11.42 -20.07
N ILE A 444 -8.28 -10.97 -21.24
CA ILE A 444 -9.10 -10.83 -22.44
C ILE A 444 -9.64 -12.20 -22.90
N LYS A 445 -8.81 -13.26 -22.91
CA LYS A 445 -9.24 -14.61 -23.25
C LYS A 445 -10.35 -15.11 -22.31
N SER A 446 -10.19 -14.92 -21.01
CA SER A 446 -11.19 -15.29 -20.00
C SER A 446 -12.51 -14.55 -20.23
N LEU A 447 -12.46 -13.25 -20.53
CA LEU A 447 -13.65 -12.45 -20.76
C LEU A 447 -14.34 -12.75 -22.09
N LEU A 448 -13.59 -13.05 -23.16
CA LEU A 448 -14.13 -13.57 -24.43
C LEU A 448 -14.85 -14.91 -24.25
N HIS A 449 -14.34 -15.78 -23.39
CA HIS A 449 -15.01 -17.02 -23.05
C HIS A 449 -16.31 -16.76 -22.29
N ALA A 450 -16.29 -15.86 -21.30
CA ALA A 450 -17.49 -15.44 -20.58
C ALA A 450 -18.57 -14.87 -21.52
N GLN A 451 -18.17 -14.06 -22.50
CA GLN A 451 -19.08 -13.48 -23.51
C GLN A 451 -19.81 -14.56 -24.31
N ARG A 452 -19.06 -15.58 -24.76
CA ARG A 452 -19.66 -16.71 -25.52
C ARG A 452 -20.72 -17.47 -24.72
N LEU A 453 -20.51 -17.63 -23.41
CA LEU A 453 -21.44 -18.31 -22.51
C LEU A 453 -22.62 -17.43 -22.08
N ALA A 454 -22.49 -16.10 -22.16
CA ALA A 454 -23.50 -15.15 -21.73
C ALA A 454 -24.42 -14.68 -22.86
N LYS A 455 -24.38 -15.27 -24.08
CA LYS A 455 -25.10 -14.78 -25.28
C LYS A 455 -26.60 -14.59 -25.07
N GLU A 456 -27.23 -15.48 -24.31
CA GLU A 456 -28.68 -15.42 -24.04
C GLU A 456 -29.06 -14.41 -22.97
N ASN A 457 -28.09 -13.85 -22.25
CA ASN A 457 -28.31 -12.81 -21.23
C ASN A 457 -27.79 -11.47 -21.75
N ASN A 458 -28.67 -10.70 -22.40
CA ASN A 458 -28.32 -9.42 -23.03
C ASN A 458 -27.65 -8.44 -22.08
N ALA A 459 -28.12 -8.32 -20.84
CA ALA A 459 -27.55 -7.39 -19.86
C ALA A 459 -26.12 -7.78 -19.48
N MET A 460 -25.86 -9.08 -19.29
CA MET A 460 -24.52 -9.59 -18.97
C MET A 460 -23.59 -9.48 -20.18
N SER A 461 -24.09 -9.83 -21.37
CA SER A 461 -23.33 -9.75 -22.62
C SER A 461 -22.85 -8.32 -22.89
N SER A 462 -23.76 -7.31 -22.79
CA SER A 462 -23.41 -5.92 -22.98
C SER A 462 -22.38 -5.41 -21.96
N ARG A 463 -22.49 -5.84 -20.70
CA ARG A 463 -21.51 -5.48 -19.65
C ARG A 463 -20.12 -6.06 -19.95
N ILE A 464 -20.07 -7.31 -20.41
CA ILE A 464 -18.82 -7.98 -20.79
C ILE A 464 -18.21 -7.29 -22.00
N GLU A 465 -19.01 -6.98 -23.02
CA GLU A 465 -18.53 -6.30 -24.22
C GLU A 465 -17.92 -4.93 -23.93
N ALA A 466 -18.59 -4.12 -23.11
CA ALA A 466 -18.07 -2.84 -22.68
C ALA A 466 -16.70 -2.98 -21.97
N ARG A 467 -16.55 -3.98 -21.09
CA ARG A 467 -15.30 -4.22 -20.39
C ARG A 467 -14.20 -4.76 -21.30
N LEU A 468 -14.53 -5.65 -22.24
CA LEU A 468 -13.61 -6.14 -23.26
C LEU A 468 -13.03 -5.01 -24.10
N LYS A 469 -13.88 -4.08 -24.53
CA LYS A 469 -13.43 -2.90 -25.29
C LYS A 469 -12.38 -2.10 -24.51
N VAL A 470 -12.64 -1.82 -23.24
CA VAL A 470 -11.68 -1.10 -22.39
C VAL A 470 -10.35 -1.85 -22.31
N MET A 471 -10.37 -3.15 -21.98
CA MET A 471 -9.14 -3.94 -21.85
C MET A 471 -8.34 -4.00 -23.15
N GLN A 472 -9.02 -4.17 -24.31
CA GLN A 472 -8.39 -4.23 -25.62
C GLN A 472 -7.80 -2.89 -26.07
N ASP A 473 -8.47 -1.77 -25.74
CA ASP A 473 -7.97 -0.44 -26.08
C ASP A 473 -6.75 -0.07 -25.22
N GLU A 474 -6.77 -0.41 -23.93
CA GLU A 474 -5.62 -0.18 -23.04
C GLU A 474 -4.43 -1.12 -23.33
N GLN A 475 -4.68 -2.34 -23.80
CA GLN A 475 -3.62 -3.27 -24.23
C GLN A 475 -2.79 -2.70 -25.39
N LYS A 476 -3.42 -1.95 -26.29
CA LYS A 476 -2.73 -1.33 -27.45
C LYS A 476 -1.84 -0.16 -27.05
N MET A 477 -2.01 0.38 -25.85
CA MET A 477 -1.10 1.42 -25.36
C MET A 477 0.27 0.80 -25.08
N ARG A 478 1.28 1.22 -25.86
CA ARG A 478 2.68 0.83 -25.63
C ARG A 478 3.28 1.71 -24.54
N ILE A 479 3.93 1.08 -23.58
CA ILE A 479 4.80 1.74 -22.59
C ILE A 479 6.18 1.88 -23.16
#